data_19377252fd5610f27ac4f71ff1c9a7a6
#
_entry.id   19377252fd5610f27ac4f71ff1c9a7a6
#
_cell.length_a   1.000
_cell.length_b   1.000
_cell.length_c   1.000
_cell.angle_alpha   90.00
_cell.angle_beta   90.00
_cell.angle_gamma   90.00
#
_symmetry.space_group_name_H-M   'P 1'
#
loop_
_entity.id
_entity.type
_entity.pdbx_description
1 polymer ?
#
loop_
_entity_poly.entity_id
_entity_poly.type
_entity_poly.pdbx_seq_one_letter_code
_entity_poly.pdbx_strand_id
1 'polypeptide(L)'
;MMQAYAAEVKERFGNTDAYKEHQAKTASYSADKWQAATDGMNALMAQFAACKKSGHSPDSAEAQALVKAWQAYITDNFYTCTDEILAGLAEMYIADDRFSTNIDRHAEGTAMYMHDAIRVYCGK
;
A
#
# COMPACT_ATOMS: atom_id res chain seq x y z
N MET A 1 -4.62 14.02 -9.14
CA MET A 1 -4.16 12.66 -8.87
C MET A 1 -4.98 11.92 -7.84
N MET A 2 -5.16 12.46 -6.63
CA MET A 2 -5.97 11.81 -5.59
C MET A 2 -7.42 11.61 -5.99
N GLN A 3 -8.00 12.56 -6.73
CA GLN A 3 -9.39 12.46 -7.18
C GLN A 3 -9.60 11.30 -8.17
N ALA A 4 -8.63 11.07 -9.06
CA ALA A 4 -8.71 9.97 -10.01
C ALA A 4 -8.66 8.62 -9.28
N TYR A 5 -7.79 8.49 -8.29
CA TYR A 5 -7.74 7.29 -7.44
C TYR A 5 -9.02 7.10 -6.65
N ALA A 6 -9.56 8.17 -6.09
CA ALA A 6 -10.79 8.09 -5.29
C ALA A 6 -11.95 7.57 -6.13
N ALA A 7 -12.10 8.05 -7.37
CA ALA A 7 -13.16 7.60 -8.27
C ALA A 7 -13.01 6.12 -8.62
N GLU A 8 -11.79 5.69 -8.91
CA GLU A 8 -11.51 4.30 -9.27
C GLU A 8 -11.69 3.35 -8.09
N VAL A 9 -11.25 3.76 -6.91
CA VAL A 9 -11.45 2.97 -5.68
C VAL A 9 -12.94 2.83 -5.39
N LYS A 10 -13.71 3.89 -5.55
CA LYS A 10 -15.16 3.85 -5.38
C LYS A 10 -15.80 2.85 -6.35
N GLU A 11 -15.37 2.83 -7.60
CA GLU A 11 -15.88 1.92 -8.61
C GLU A 11 -15.60 0.46 -8.24
N ARG A 12 -14.39 0.18 -7.76
CA ARG A 12 -13.98 -1.19 -7.41
C ARG A 12 -14.46 -1.65 -6.04
N PHE A 13 -14.47 -0.77 -5.06
CA PHE A 13 -14.65 -1.12 -3.65
C PHE A 13 -15.80 -0.38 -2.97
N GLY A 14 -16.58 0.42 -3.72
CA GLY A 14 -17.60 1.30 -3.16
C GLY A 14 -18.65 0.61 -2.30
N ASN A 15 -18.87 -0.69 -2.50
CA ASN A 15 -19.83 -1.47 -1.73
C ASN A 15 -19.18 -2.29 -0.61
N THR A 16 -17.88 -2.14 -0.38
CA THR A 16 -17.17 -2.89 0.66
C THR A 16 -17.18 -2.14 1.98
N ASP A 17 -17.10 -2.88 3.08
CA ASP A 17 -16.97 -2.30 4.41
C ASP A 17 -15.68 -1.51 4.55
N ALA A 18 -14.60 -1.96 3.91
CA ALA A 18 -13.32 -1.26 3.91
C ALA A 18 -13.42 0.13 3.29
N TYR A 19 -14.14 0.26 2.18
CA TYR A 19 -14.34 1.56 1.54
C TYR A 19 -15.14 2.51 2.44
N LYS A 20 -16.20 1.99 3.06
CA LYS A 20 -17.03 2.78 3.98
C LYS A 20 -16.22 3.24 5.19
N GLU A 21 -15.39 2.36 5.74
CA GLU A 21 -14.49 2.70 6.84
C GLU A 21 -13.47 3.76 6.42
N HIS A 22 -12.91 3.63 5.23
CA HIS A 22 -11.98 4.62 4.68
C HIS A 22 -12.64 5.99 4.61
N GLN A 23 -13.86 6.08 4.08
CA GLN A 23 -14.58 7.35 4.01
C GLN A 23 -14.82 7.93 5.40
N ALA A 24 -15.23 7.10 6.35
CA ALA A 24 -15.50 7.55 7.71
C ALA A 24 -14.24 8.08 8.39
N LYS A 25 -13.12 7.35 8.27
CA LYS A 25 -11.85 7.78 8.88
C LYS A 25 -11.29 9.04 8.26
N THR A 26 -11.44 9.21 6.95
CA THR A 26 -10.79 10.30 6.23
C THR A 26 -11.70 11.51 6.02
N ALA A 27 -12.97 11.41 6.38
CA ALA A 27 -13.95 12.48 6.16
C ALA A 27 -13.54 13.81 6.81
N SER A 28 -12.85 13.76 7.95
CA SER A 28 -12.39 14.94 8.67
C SER A 28 -10.92 15.28 8.43
N TYR A 29 -10.24 14.59 7.52
CA TYR A 29 -8.83 14.86 7.25
C TYR A 29 -8.66 16.21 6.58
N SER A 30 -7.79 17.05 7.15
CA SER A 30 -7.33 18.28 6.52
C SER A 30 -6.33 17.96 5.41
N ALA A 31 -6.01 18.97 4.59
CA ALA A 31 -4.96 18.83 3.58
C ALA A 31 -3.62 18.43 4.22
N ASP A 32 -3.30 18.99 5.38
CA ASP A 32 -2.08 18.67 6.12
C ASP A 32 -2.08 17.22 6.58
N LYS A 33 -3.22 16.71 7.05
CA LYS A 33 -3.35 15.32 7.48
C LYS A 33 -3.20 14.36 6.29
N TRP A 34 -3.80 14.68 5.14
CA TRP A 34 -3.63 13.91 3.92
C TRP A 34 -2.17 13.88 3.48
N GLN A 35 -1.50 15.04 3.54
CA GLN A 35 -0.09 15.13 3.18
C GLN A 35 0.78 14.28 4.12
N ALA A 36 0.52 14.33 5.42
CA ALA A 36 1.26 13.53 6.39
C ALA A 36 1.07 12.03 6.15
N ALA A 37 -0.16 11.61 5.84
CA ALA A 37 -0.47 10.20 5.55
C ALA A 37 0.25 9.76 4.27
N THR A 38 0.26 10.60 3.23
CA THR A 38 0.96 10.32 1.98
C THR A 38 2.47 10.22 2.20
N ASP A 39 3.04 11.13 2.99
CA ASP A 39 4.48 11.13 3.29
C ASP A 39 4.89 9.85 4.02
N GLY A 40 4.05 9.37 4.94
CA GLY A 40 4.30 8.11 5.64
C GLY A 40 4.28 6.90 4.71
N MET A 41 3.33 6.88 3.76
CA MET A 41 3.28 5.83 2.74
C MET A 41 4.55 5.84 1.88
N ASN A 42 4.96 7.03 1.44
CA ASN A 42 6.18 7.17 0.63
C ASN A 42 7.44 6.74 1.41
N ALA A 43 7.49 7.05 2.70
CA ALA A 43 8.61 6.62 3.55
C ALA A 43 8.70 5.10 3.63
N LEU A 44 7.56 4.40 3.75
CA LEU A 44 7.53 2.94 3.75
C LEU A 44 7.94 2.36 2.40
N MET A 45 7.45 2.94 1.30
CA MET A 45 7.86 2.52 -0.04
C MET A 45 9.37 2.65 -0.21
N ALA A 46 9.95 3.74 0.29
CA ALA A 46 11.41 3.94 0.25
C ALA A 46 12.15 2.87 1.05
N GLN A 47 11.58 2.43 2.17
CA GLN A 47 12.16 1.34 2.97
C GLN A 47 12.12 0.01 2.22
N PHE A 48 11.01 -0.28 1.50
CA PHE A 48 10.95 -1.46 0.63
C PHE A 48 12.03 -1.38 -0.45
N ALA A 49 12.19 -0.23 -1.08
CA ALA A 49 13.21 -0.03 -2.11
C ALA A 49 14.63 -0.26 -1.55
N ALA A 50 14.90 0.27 -0.35
CA ALA A 50 16.19 0.09 0.31
C ALA A 50 16.44 -1.38 0.67
N CYS A 51 15.41 -2.07 1.16
CA CYS A 51 15.46 -3.48 1.50
C CYS A 51 15.82 -4.32 0.27
N LYS A 52 15.19 -4.04 -0.87
CA LYS A 52 15.48 -4.68 -2.14
C LYS A 52 16.93 -4.42 -2.57
N LYS A 53 17.38 -3.18 -2.49
CA LYS A 53 18.76 -2.81 -2.87
C LYS A 53 19.81 -3.47 -1.99
N SER A 54 19.48 -3.71 -0.72
CA SER A 54 20.38 -4.39 0.21
C SER A 54 20.45 -5.90 -0.03
N GLY A 55 19.70 -6.43 -0.99
CA GLY A 55 19.76 -7.83 -1.36
C GLY A 55 18.87 -8.75 -0.54
N HIS A 56 17.99 -8.21 0.29
CA HIS A 56 17.03 -9.02 1.05
C HIS A 56 15.96 -9.56 0.12
N SER A 57 15.69 -10.86 0.20
CA SER A 57 14.60 -11.45 -0.60
C SER A 57 13.23 -11.03 -0.06
N PRO A 58 12.16 -11.14 -0.87
CA PRO A 58 10.81 -10.81 -0.41
C PRO A 58 10.36 -11.60 0.81
N ASP A 59 10.85 -12.82 1.00
CA ASP A 59 10.49 -13.66 2.14
C ASP A 59 11.42 -13.48 3.35
N SER A 60 12.38 -12.55 3.27
CA SER A 60 13.28 -12.27 4.38
C SER A 60 12.53 -11.68 5.57
N ALA A 61 13.12 -11.83 6.77
CA ALA A 61 12.55 -11.25 7.98
C ALA A 61 12.39 -9.72 7.85
N GLU A 62 13.35 -9.07 7.20
CA GLU A 62 13.35 -7.62 6.97
C GLU A 62 12.18 -7.22 6.09
N ALA A 63 11.97 -7.91 4.96
CA ALA A 63 10.88 -7.62 4.05
C ALA A 63 9.52 -7.90 4.71
N GLN A 64 9.40 -8.99 5.44
CA GLN A 64 8.15 -9.35 6.12
C GLN A 64 7.80 -8.36 7.23
N ALA A 65 8.79 -7.83 7.94
CA ALA A 65 8.56 -6.77 8.93
C ALA A 65 8.01 -5.50 8.26
N LEU A 66 8.50 -5.16 7.06
CA LEU A 66 7.99 -4.03 6.29
C LEU A 66 6.55 -4.24 5.83
N VAL A 67 6.19 -5.46 5.43
CA VAL A 67 4.79 -5.77 5.05
C VAL A 67 3.87 -5.59 6.25
N LYS A 68 4.28 -6.06 7.42
CA LYS A 68 3.51 -5.89 8.65
C LYS A 68 3.33 -4.40 8.97
N ALA A 69 4.39 -3.60 8.84
CA ALA A 69 4.32 -2.16 9.06
C ALA A 69 3.41 -1.48 8.04
N TRP A 70 3.45 -1.90 6.79
CA TRP A 70 2.60 -1.38 5.71
C TRP A 70 1.13 -1.64 6.01
N GLN A 71 0.78 -2.87 6.38
CA GLN A 71 -0.58 -3.24 6.75
C GLN A 71 -1.08 -2.45 7.96
N ALA A 72 -0.25 -2.32 8.98
CA ALA A 72 -0.59 -1.56 10.19
C ALA A 72 -0.80 -0.08 9.87
N TYR A 73 0.03 0.48 9.00
CA TYR A 73 -0.09 1.89 8.59
C TYR A 73 -1.43 2.15 7.89
N ILE A 74 -1.81 1.28 6.97
CA ILE A 74 -3.09 1.38 6.27
C ILE A 74 -4.24 1.28 7.27
N THR A 75 -4.17 0.31 8.18
CA THR A 75 -5.20 0.09 9.20
C THR A 75 -5.37 1.30 10.10
N ASP A 76 -4.26 1.93 10.51
CA ASP A 76 -4.30 3.06 11.43
C ASP A 76 -4.80 4.35 10.77
N ASN A 77 -4.57 4.53 9.47
CA ASN A 77 -4.82 5.81 8.81
C ASN A 77 -6.00 5.80 7.85
N PHE A 78 -6.39 4.67 7.30
CA PHE A 78 -7.39 4.61 6.23
C PHE A 78 -8.53 3.66 6.52
N TYR A 79 -8.27 2.36 6.68
CA TYR A 79 -9.30 1.35 6.92
C TYR A 79 -8.64 0.08 7.43
N THR A 80 -9.43 -0.80 8.06
CA THR A 80 -8.91 -2.09 8.52
C THR A 80 -8.45 -2.92 7.32
N CYS A 81 -7.15 -3.11 7.20
CA CYS A 81 -6.53 -3.83 6.10
C CYS A 81 -6.34 -5.30 6.48
N THR A 82 -7.31 -6.13 6.10
CA THR A 82 -7.21 -7.59 6.31
C THR A 82 -6.17 -8.18 5.37
N ASP A 83 -5.75 -9.41 5.63
CA ASP A 83 -4.80 -10.10 4.75
C ASP A 83 -5.37 -10.27 3.34
N GLU A 84 -6.68 -10.51 3.22
CA GLU A 84 -7.34 -10.62 1.90
C GLU A 84 -7.27 -9.32 1.13
N ILE A 85 -7.55 -8.20 1.80
CA ILE A 85 -7.48 -6.87 1.19
C ILE A 85 -6.03 -6.58 0.80
N LEU A 86 -5.09 -6.88 1.68
CA LEU A 86 -3.67 -6.66 1.42
C LEU A 86 -3.19 -7.43 0.18
N ALA A 87 -3.59 -8.70 0.06
CA ALA A 87 -3.26 -9.51 -1.12
C ALA A 87 -3.85 -8.92 -2.40
N GLY A 88 -5.08 -8.39 -2.33
CA GLY A 88 -5.71 -7.71 -3.46
C GLY A 88 -4.97 -6.44 -3.86
N LEU A 89 -4.50 -5.67 -2.88
CA LEU A 89 -3.70 -4.47 -3.14
C LEU A 89 -2.39 -4.84 -3.84
N ALA A 90 -1.75 -5.93 -3.43
CA ALA A 90 -0.51 -6.39 -4.05
C ALA A 90 -0.69 -6.64 -5.55
N GLU A 91 -1.80 -7.27 -5.93
CA GLU A 91 -2.10 -7.50 -7.34
C GLU A 91 -2.30 -6.19 -8.11
N MET A 92 -2.98 -5.21 -7.50
CA MET A 92 -3.16 -3.89 -8.09
C MET A 92 -1.83 -3.16 -8.32
N TYR A 93 -0.88 -3.33 -7.42
CA TYR A 93 0.40 -2.62 -7.50
C TYR A 93 1.19 -2.98 -8.75
N ILE A 94 1.02 -4.20 -9.27
CA ILE A 94 1.71 -4.64 -10.49
C ILE A 94 0.81 -4.62 -11.73
N ALA A 95 -0.51 -4.62 -11.55
CA ALA A 95 -1.45 -4.65 -12.67
C ALA A 95 -1.80 -3.25 -13.19
N ASP A 96 -1.74 -2.23 -12.35
CA ASP A 96 -2.09 -0.86 -12.70
C ASP A 96 -0.82 -0.01 -12.80
N ASP A 97 -0.56 0.50 -14.01
CA ASP A 97 0.65 1.28 -14.27
C ASP A 97 0.79 2.52 -13.40
N ARG A 98 -0.32 3.11 -12.96
CA ARG A 98 -0.27 4.28 -12.09
C ARG A 98 0.31 3.91 -10.72
N PHE A 99 -0.07 2.75 -10.19
CA PHE A 99 0.49 2.26 -8.93
C PHE A 99 1.94 1.86 -9.09
N SER A 100 2.26 1.04 -10.10
CA SER A 100 3.62 0.54 -10.28
C SER A 100 4.59 1.68 -10.58
N THR A 101 4.20 2.65 -11.40
CA THR A 101 5.04 3.82 -11.70
C THR A 101 5.29 4.64 -10.43
N ASN A 102 4.27 4.87 -9.63
CA ASN A 102 4.41 5.64 -8.40
C ASN A 102 5.32 4.94 -7.38
N ILE A 103 5.20 3.64 -7.26
CA ILE A 103 6.04 2.85 -6.35
C ILE A 103 7.47 2.76 -6.87
N ASP A 104 7.63 2.46 -8.14
CA ASP A 104 8.95 2.28 -8.78
C ASP A 104 9.74 3.59 -8.85
N ARG A 105 9.09 4.71 -8.60
CA ARG A 105 9.76 6.01 -8.48
C ARG A 105 10.84 5.98 -7.39
N HIS A 106 10.69 5.16 -6.37
CA HIS A 106 11.67 5.01 -5.30
C HIS A 106 12.86 4.15 -5.74
N ALA A 107 12.59 3.10 -6.52
CA ALA A 107 13.59 2.28 -7.19
C ALA A 107 12.85 1.34 -8.15
N GLU A 108 13.43 1.12 -9.32
CA GLU A 108 12.86 0.21 -10.31
C GLU A 108 12.64 -1.18 -9.71
N GLY A 109 11.46 -1.76 -9.95
CA GLY A 109 11.13 -3.09 -9.47
C GLY A 109 10.57 -3.14 -8.05
N THR A 110 10.43 -1.99 -7.39
CA THR A 110 9.92 -1.96 -6.00
C THR A 110 8.47 -2.45 -5.93
N ALA A 111 7.63 -2.13 -6.91
CA ALA A 111 6.23 -2.60 -6.93
C ALA A 111 6.16 -4.11 -6.95
N MET A 112 6.95 -4.78 -7.79
CA MET A 112 7.00 -6.24 -7.85
C MET A 112 7.57 -6.83 -6.55
N TYR A 113 8.57 -6.19 -5.99
CA TYR A 113 9.15 -6.62 -4.72
C TYR A 113 8.11 -6.58 -3.59
N MET A 114 7.34 -5.49 -3.51
CA MET A 114 6.25 -5.37 -2.53
C MET A 114 5.18 -6.42 -2.77
N HIS A 115 4.80 -6.64 -4.03
CA HIS A 115 3.84 -7.69 -4.41
C HIS A 115 4.29 -9.05 -3.89
N ASP A 116 5.54 -9.43 -4.19
CA ASP A 116 6.06 -10.73 -3.80
C ASP A 116 6.13 -10.88 -2.28
N ALA A 117 6.58 -9.84 -1.58
CA ALA A 117 6.67 -9.86 -0.13
C ALA A 117 5.29 -9.99 0.52
N ILE A 118 4.29 -9.27 -0.01
CA ILE A 118 2.92 -9.33 0.50
C ILE A 118 2.32 -10.72 0.29
N ARG A 119 2.58 -11.33 -0.86
CA ARG A 119 2.07 -12.69 -1.14
C ARG A 119 2.64 -13.70 -0.15
N VAL A 120 3.92 -13.61 0.17
CA VAL A 120 4.53 -14.48 1.19
C VAL A 120 3.86 -14.25 2.54
N TYR A 121 3.70 -12.97 2.92
CA TYR A 121 3.07 -12.61 4.20
C TYR A 121 1.65 -13.16 4.32
N CYS A 122 0.88 -13.08 3.25
CA CYS A 122 -0.51 -13.54 3.24
C CYS A 122 -0.65 -15.06 3.03
N GLY A 123 0.44 -15.78 2.83
CA GLY A 123 0.42 -17.22 2.58
C GLY A 123 -0.10 -17.59 1.19
N LYS A 124 0.05 -16.70 0.25
CA LYS A 124 -0.44 -16.88 -1.12
C LYS A 124 0.70 -16.77 -2.14
#